data_4432f7aa58c8b6997862a202e955770d
#
_entry.id   4432f7aa58c8b6997862a202e955770d
#
_cell.length_a   1.000
_cell.length_b   1.000
_cell.length_c   1.000
_cell.angle_alpha   90.00
_cell.angle_beta   90.00
_cell.angle_gamma   90.00
#
_symmetry.space_group_name_H-M   'P 1'
#
loop_
_entity.id
_entity.type
_entity.pdbx_description
1 polymer ?
#
loop_
_entity_poly.entity_id
_entity_poly.type
_entity_poly.pdbx_seq_one_letter_code
_entity_poly.pdbx_strand_id
1 'polypeptide(L)'
;MRLDKAIRRQAPIKAAKGLFATDYLNCDLIAKVESGKIAVQHQIQLAGARFVEGLQASKSRFSFAGETIMDTFLNAMSRRTMVATAAGGLLAVAAPAAAQTNDTPQPVRPGHGGTDLGPRNVTLDRQNPDILVPPSTDHGTLPNLRFSFSDAHMRLESGGWTRQVTVRELGVSKDIAGVNMRLNAGGVRELHWHKAAEWAYMLNGTARITAVNAQGNNFVDDVGVGDLWYFPAGIPHSIQGLGSDGCEFLLVFDDGDFDEDNTFLISDWFKHVPNEVLSKNFGVPAGNFGHTPDPSTLYIFPAPLPGSLATDKIAGATPVQQSFSHKLMAQEPIRTKGGTARIADSSVFPASKTIAAALVEVEPGGMRELHWHPNTNEWQYYIQGEARMGVFGASGQARTFDFRAGDVGYVPFAMGHYIENTGATQLRFLEVFKSNYFADVSLNQWMALTPPELVEAHLKLDQQVMAALRKQKSPVVPAGETSSG
;
A
#
# COMPACT_ATOMS: atom_id res chain seq x y z
N MET A 1 2.43 -62.29 33.10
CA MET A 1 1.61 -62.73 34.24
C MET A 1 0.54 -61.64 34.47
N ARG A 2 -0.71 -62.02 34.07
CA ARG A 2 -2.05 -61.53 34.46
C ARG A 2 -2.29 -60.01 34.37
N LEU A 3 -3.16 -59.55 33.43
CA LEU A 3 -4.66 -59.59 33.38
C LEU A 3 -5.27 -58.92 34.62
N ASP A 4 -6.20 -57.97 34.59
CA ASP A 4 -7.46 -57.91 33.91
C ASP A 4 -8.22 -56.63 34.30
N LYS A 5 -9.07 -56.10 33.48
CA LYS A 5 -10.49 -55.78 33.35
C LYS A 5 -10.82 -54.29 33.51
N ALA A 6 -11.18 -53.68 32.46
CA ALA A 6 -12.49 -53.45 31.85
C ALA A 6 -13.65 -53.15 32.84
N ILE A 7 -14.24 -51.98 32.74
CA ILE A 7 -15.69 -51.78 32.85
C ILE A 7 -16.11 -50.60 31.97
N ARG A 8 -16.97 -50.95 31.00
CA ARG A 8 -17.83 -50.01 30.18
C ARG A 8 -18.88 -49.37 31.08
N ARG A 9 -19.18 -48.10 30.90
CA ARG A 9 -20.57 -47.62 31.04
C ARG A 9 -20.89 -46.67 29.90
N GLN A 10 -21.97 -47.03 29.24
CA GLN A 10 -22.62 -46.40 28.11
C GLN A 10 -23.31 -45.09 28.51
N ALA A 11 -23.41 -44.19 27.51
CA ALA A 11 -24.18 -42.96 27.43
C ALA A 11 -25.68 -43.11 27.71
N PRO A 12 -26.41 -41.99 27.75
CA PRO A 12 -27.43 -41.90 26.73
C PRO A 12 -27.40 -40.64 25.89
N ILE A 13 -27.77 -40.88 24.65
CA ILE A 13 -28.19 -40.02 23.57
C ILE A 13 -29.18 -38.94 24.04
N LYS A 14 -28.84 -37.63 23.80
CA LYS A 14 -29.84 -36.60 23.53
C LYS A 14 -29.40 -35.84 22.29
N ALA A 15 -29.76 -36.41 21.17
CA ALA A 15 -29.88 -35.70 19.92
C ALA A 15 -31.32 -35.15 19.80
N ALA A 16 -31.45 -34.08 19.05
CA ALA A 16 -32.69 -33.42 18.63
C ALA A 16 -33.24 -32.32 19.53
N LYS A 17 -32.62 -31.16 19.50
CA LYS A 17 -33.32 -29.86 19.55
C LYS A 17 -32.27 -28.77 19.20
N GLY A 18 -32.08 -28.49 17.93
CA GLY A 18 -31.16 -27.46 17.47
C GLY A 18 -31.30 -27.07 16.00
N LEU A 19 -32.28 -27.61 15.28
CA LEU A 19 -32.39 -27.33 13.84
C LEU A 19 -33.60 -26.45 13.45
N PHE A 20 -34.30 -25.83 14.38
CA PHE A 20 -35.44 -24.97 14.07
C PHE A 20 -35.33 -23.53 14.55
N ALA A 21 -34.17 -23.13 15.11
CA ALA A 21 -33.96 -21.77 15.60
C ALA A 21 -33.18 -20.86 14.63
N THR A 22 -32.51 -21.40 13.63
CA THR A 22 -31.72 -20.62 12.68
C THR A 22 -32.53 -20.08 11.50
N ASP A 23 -33.58 -20.74 11.10
CA ASP A 23 -34.40 -20.29 9.97
C ASP A 23 -35.38 -19.15 10.33
N TYR A 24 -35.78 -19.06 11.59
CA TYR A 24 -36.63 -17.94 12.05
C TYR A 24 -35.86 -16.64 12.29
N LEU A 25 -34.59 -16.71 12.63
CA LEU A 25 -33.75 -15.51 12.80
C LEU A 25 -33.39 -14.88 11.45
N ASN A 26 -33.26 -15.66 10.39
CA ASN A 26 -32.95 -15.12 9.06
C ASN A 26 -34.18 -14.44 8.40
N CYS A 27 -35.40 -14.90 8.64
CA CYS A 27 -36.60 -14.23 8.13
C CYS A 27 -36.87 -12.89 8.81
N ASP A 28 -36.66 -12.78 10.12
CA ASP A 28 -36.83 -11.51 10.85
C ASP A 28 -35.74 -10.49 10.51
N LEU A 29 -34.51 -10.92 10.23
CA LEU A 29 -33.42 -10.02 9.83
C LEU A 29 -33.61 -9.45 8.44
N ILE A 30 -34.14 -10.26 7.49
CA ILE A 30 -34.48 -9.82 6.13
C ILE A 30 -35.65 -8.83 6.15
N ALA A 31 -36.68 -9.11 6.94
CA ALA A 31 -37.83 -8.20 7.08
C ALA A 31 -37.44 -6.86 7.73
N LYS A 32 -36.52 -6.85 8.70
CA LYS A 32 -36.01 -5.62 9.30
C LYS A 32 -35.09 -4.83 8.36
N VAL A 33 -34.33 -5.49 7.49
CA VAL A 33 -33.48 -4.82 6.49
C VAL A 33 -34.34 -4.19 5.39
N GLU A 34 -35.40 -4.85 4.94
CA GLU A 34 -36.31 -4.27 3.94
C GLU A 34 -37.12 -3.10 4.49
N SER A 35 -37.62 -3.20 5.72
CA SER A 35 -38.31 -2.09 6.37
C SER A 35 -37.38 -0.89 6.65
N GLY A 36 -36.13 -1.15 6.97
CA GLY A 36 -35.09 -0.11 7.16
C GLY A 36 -34.75 0.63 5.87
N LYS A 37 -34.69 -0.04 4.73
CA LYS A 37 -34.48 0.59 3.42
C LYS A 37 -35.64 1.50 3.02
N ILE A 38 -36.89 1.09 3.27
CA ILE A 38 -38.07 1.92 2.97
C ILE A 38 -38.11 3.16 3.87
N ALA A 39 -37.74 3.04 5.15
CA ALA A 39 -37.69 4.16 6.07
C ALA A 39 -36.60 5.17 5.70
N VAL A 40 -35.42 4.73 5.27
CA VAL A 40 -34.32 5.57 4.81
C VAL A 40 -34.68 6.30 3.51
N GLN A 41 -35.35 5.60 2.58
CA GLN A 41 -35.76 6.21 1.32
C GLN A 41 -36.84 7.27 1.52
N HIS A 42 -37.76 7.07 2.46
CA HIS A 42 -38.77 8.08 2.82
C HIS A 42 -38.18 9.31 3.53
N GLN A 43 -37.18 9.12 4.39
CA GLN A 43 -36.47 10.22 5.03
C GLN A 43 -35.62 11.04 4.05
N ILE A 44 -35.01 10.42 3.04
CA ILE A 44 -34.26 11.12 2.00
C ILE A 44 -35.20 11.96 1.11
N GLN A 45 -36.39 11.48 0.79
CA GLN A 45 -37.38 12.26 0.04
C GLN A 45 -37.91 13.45 0.84
N LEU A 46 -38.15 13.30 2.14
CA LEU A 46 -38.58 14.40 3.01
C LEU A 46 -37.46 15.44 3.25
N ALA A 47 -36.22 15.01 3.34
CA ALA A 47 -35.07 15.93 3.42
C ALA A 47 -34.84 16.69 2.11
N GLY A 48 -35.03 16.03 0.97
CA GLY A 48 -34.95 16.68 -0.35
C GLY A 48 -36.03 17.72 -0.59
N ALA A 49 -37.27 17.48 -0.17
CA ALA A 49 -38.37 18.40 -0.29
C ALA A 49 -38.14 19.68 0.57
N ARG A 50 -37.65 19.51 1.80
CA ARG A 50 -37.32 20.66 2.68
C ARG A 50 -36.12 21.48 2.18
N PHE A 51 -35.18 20.84 1.47
CA PHE A 51 -34.03 21.51 0.88
C PHE A 51 -34.46 22.39 -0.33
N VAL A 52 -35.38 21.90 -1.15
CA VAL A 52 -35.91 22.64 -2.30
C VAL A 52 -36.77 23.84 -1.84
N GLU A 53 -37.57 23.69 -0.80
CA GLU A 53 -38.33 24.81 -0.22
C GLU A 53 -37.40 25.87 0.41
N GLY A 54 -36.32 25.46 1.07
CA GLY A 54 -35.30 26.37 1.62
C GLY A 54 -34.55 27.15 0.53
N LEU A 55 -34.30 26.56 -0.63
CA LEU A 55 -33.65 27.24 -1.77
C LEU A 55 -34.59 28.22 -2.49
N GLN A 56 -35.90 27.94 -2.56
CA GLN A 56 -36.87 28.91 -3.11
C GLN A 56 -37.11 30.11 -2.19
N ALA A 57 -37.13 29.92 -0.86
CA ALA A 57 -37.20 30.99 0.10
C ALA A 57 -35.93 31.87 0.14
N SER A 58 -34.78 31.29 -0.15
CA SER A 58 -33.50 32.00 -0.27
C SER A 58 -33.41 32.87 -1.54
N LYS A 59 -33.94 32.38 -2.67
CA LYS A 59 -33.93 33.17 -3.93
C LYS A 59 -34.80 34.44 -3.85
N SER A 60 -35.88 34.44 -3.10
CA SER A 60 -36.75 35.62 -2.93
C SER A 60 -36.15 36.72 -2.02
N ARG A 61 -35.12 36.39 -1.21
CA ARG A 61 -34.42 37.38 -0.36
C ARG A 61 -33.16 37.97 -1.00
N PHE A 62 -32.62 37.38 -2.04
CA PHE A 62 -31.42 37.88 -2.72
C PHE A 62 -31.69 38.70 -3.98
N SER A 63 -32.94 38.75 -4.44
CA SER A 63 -33.33 39.52 -5.62
C SER A 63 -33.40 41.05 -5.38
N PHE A 64 -33.45 41.50 -4.14
CA PHE A 64 -33.58 42.97 -3.81
C PHE A 64 -32.24 43.67 -3.54
N ALA A 65 -31.13 42.92 -3.38
CA ALA A 65 -29.83 43.53 -3.08
C ALA A 65 -28.89 43.66 -4.29
N GLY A 66 -29.18 42.95 -5.37
CA GLY A 66 -28.35 42.91 -6.59
C GLY A 66 -28.57 44.05 -7.57
N GLU A 67 -29.80 44.50 -7.67
CA GLU A 67 -30.16 45.59 -8.61
C GLU A 67 -29.69 46.99 -8.13
N THR A 68 -29.61 47.21 -6.83
CA THR A 68 -29.16 48.50 -6.27
C THR A 68 -27.65 48.71 -6.37
N ILE A 69 -26.86 47.70 -6.47
CA ILE A 69 -25.39 47.79 -6.62
C ILE A 69 -25.00 47.99 -8.09
N MET A 70 -25.74 47.46 -9.02
CA MET A 70 -25.45 47.57 -10.46
C MET A 70 -25.81 49.01 -10.96
N ASP A 71 -26.90 49.59 -10.49
CA ASP A 71 -27.30 50.96 -10.85
C ASP A 71 -26.36 52.04 -10.29
N THR A 72 -25.75 51.77 -9.13
CA THR A 72 -24.77 52.71 -8.53
C THR A 72 -23.43 52.69 -9.27
N PHE A 73 -23.05 51.54 -9.87
CA PHE A 73 -21.80 51.40 -10.63
C PHE A 73 -21.90 52.02 -12.03
N LEU A 74 -23.06 51.94 -12.67
CA LEU A 74 -23.27 52.46 -14.02
C LEU A 74 -23.41 53.99 -14.06
N ASN A 75 -23.87 54.61 -12.98
CA ASN A 75 -24.00 56.07 -12.88
C ASN A 75 -22.71 56.83 -12.51
N ALA A 76 -21.65 56.10 -12.10
CA ALA A 76 -20.35 56.68 -11.73
C ALA A 76 -19.34 56.78 -12.89
N MET A 77 -19.61 56.19 -14.05
CA MET A 77 -18.71 56.23 -15.21
C MET A 77 -19.15 57.31 -16.21
N SER A 78 -18.33 58.34 -16.38
CA SER A 78 -18.58 59.39 -17.37
C SER A 78 -18.54 58.83 -18.80
N ARG A 79 -19.40 59.41 -19.71
CA ARG A 79 -19.52 59.03 -21.12
C ARG A 79 -18.18 59.05 -21.89
N ARG A 80 -17.18 59.78 -21.42
CA ARG A 80 -15.83 59.79 -22.01
C ARG A 80 -14.98 58.58 -21.68
N THR A 81 -15.21 57.95 -20.61
CA THR A 81 -14.46 56.73 -20.18
C THR A 81 -14.97 55.49 -20.90
N MET A 82 -16.26 55.43 -21.26
CA MET A 82 -16.82 54.29 -22.03
C MET A 82 -16.30 54.19 -23.46
N VAL A 83 -16.02 55.32 -24.14
CA VAL A 83 -15.51 55.30 -25.53
C VAL A 83 -14.04 54.86 -25.57
N ALA A 84 -13.24 55.17 -24.57
CA ALA A 84 -11.84 54.77 -24.49
C ALA A 84 -11.68 53.25 -24.17
N THR A 85 -12.62 52.70 -23.38
CA THR A 85 -12.59 51.28 -22.99
C THR A 85 -13.12 50.40 -24.15
N ALA A 86 -14.05 50.87 -24.94
CA ALA A 86 -14.56 50.14 -26.12
C ALA A 86 -13.56 50.11 -27.29
N ALA A 87 -12.70 51.12 -27.44
CA ALA A 87 -11.66 51.13 -28.47
C ALA A 87 -10.41 50.29 -28.07
N GLY A 88 -10.18 50.08 -26.79
CA GLY A 88 -9.10 49.19 -26.30
C GLY A 88 -9.48 47.72 -26.22
N GLY A 89 -10.78 47.40 -26.16
CA GLY A 89 -11.28 46.03 -26.01
C GLY A 89 -11.37 45.24 -27.31
N LEU A 90 -11.22 45.89 -28.48
CA LEU A 90 -11.30 45.20 -29.80
C LEU A 90 -9.97 44.77 -30.37
N LEU A 91 -8.85 44.95 -29.65
CA LEU A 91 -7.53 44.49 -30.00
C LEU A 91 -6.93 43.44 -29.05
N ALA A 92 -7.69 42.97 -28.05
CA ALA A 92 -7.43 41.71 -27.48
C ALA A 92 -7.98 40.62 -28.43
N VAL A 93 -7.39 40.52 -29.61
CA VAL A 93 -7.33 39.24 -30.31
C VAL A 93 -6.78 38.29 -29.26
N ALA A 94 -7.60 37.35 -28.84
CA ALA A 94 -7.13 36.21 -28.08
C ALA A 94 -5.89 35.70 -28.83
N ALA A 95 -4.71 35.97 -28.32
CA ALA A 95 -3.56 35.21 -28.71
C ALA A 95 -4.05 33.76 -28.62
N PRO A 96 -4.01 32.96 -29.68
CA PRO A 96 -4.30 31.55 -29.53
C PRO A 96 -3.41 31.15 -28.36
N ALA A 97 -4.01 30.57 -27.31
CA ALA A 97 -3.23 29.93 -26.26
C ALA A 97 -2.22 29.14 -27.06
N ALA A 98 -0.95 29.53 -26.98
CA ALA A 98 0.10 28.83 -27.70
C ALA A 98 -0.07 27.42 -27.23
N ALA A 99 -0.65 26.58 -28.11
CA ALA A 99 -0.70 25.17 -27.88
C ALA A 99 0.77 24.87 -27.62
N GLN A 100 1.07 24.45 -26.39
CA GLN A 100 2.41 23.98 -26.07
C GLN A 100 2.68 22.94 -27.13
N THR A 101 3.46 23.31 -28.13
CA THR A 101 3.97 22.37 -29.14
C THR A 101 4.92 21.47 -28.32
N ASN A 102 4.34 20.44 -27.72
CA ASN A 102 5.13 19.39 -27.14
C ASN A 102 5.79 18.71 -28.35
N ASP A 103 7.03 19.07 -28.65
CA ASP A 103 7.87 18.44 -29.66
C ASP A 103 8.12 16.95 -29.41
N THR A 104 7.56 16.43 -28.33
CA THR A 104 7.67 15.03 -27.96
C THR A 104 6.43 14.29 -28.44
N PRO A 105 6.59 13.24 -29.26
CA PRO A 105 5.49 12.44 -29.76
C PRO A 105 4.59 11.94 -28.63
N GLN A 106 3.29 11.97 -28.84
CA GLN A 106 2.31 11.34 -27.97
C GLN A 106 2.61 9.82 -27.87
N PRO A 107 2.47 9.18 -26.72
CA PRO A 107 2.59 7.74 -26.60
C PRO A 107 1.36 7.09 -27.26
N VAL A 108 1.45 6.81 -28.54
CA VAL A 108 0.42 6.09 -29.30
C VAL A 108 1.00 4.82 -29.87
N ARG A 109 0.23 3.75 -29.86
CA ARG A 109 0.60 2.49 -30.50
C ARG A 109 0.51 2.66 -32.01
N PRO A 110 1.54 2.29 -32.82
CA PRO A 110 1.48 2.37 -34.27
C PRO A 110 0.25 1.66 -34.82
N GLY A 111 -0.50 2.34 -35.71
CA GLY A 111 -1.69 1.80 -36.36
C GLY A 111 -2.98 1.83 -35.53
N HIS A 112 -2.97 2.36 -34.34
CA HIS A 112 -4.15 2.49 -33.49
C HIS A 112 -4.46 3.96 -33.17
N GLY A 113 -5.68 4.35 -33.52
CA GLY A 113 -6.29 5.63 -33.14
C GLY A 113 -5.64 6.89 -33.70
N GLY A 114 -6.29 7.98 -33.45
CA GLY A 114 -5.77 9.33 -33.66
C GLY A 114 -5.07 9.86 -32.41
N THR A 115 -4.56 11.09 -32.52
CA THR A 115 -4.08 11.84 -31.38
C THR A 115 -5.25 12.19 -30.48
N ASP A 116 -5.07 12.05 -29.16
CA ASP A 116 -6.01 12.55 -28.17
C ASP A 116 -5.94 14.09 -28.14
N LEU A 117 -7.04 14.74 -28.46
CA LEU A 117 -7.10 16.20 -28.64
C LEU A 117 -7.49 16.96 -27.35
N GLY A 118 -7.88 16.25 -26.28
CA GLY A 118 -8.30 16.87 -25.02
C GLY A 118 -7.13 17.38 -24.18
N PRO A 119 -7.41 18.20 -23.14
CA PRO A 119 -6.45 18.55 -22.12
C PRO A 119 -5.93 17.28 -21.43
N ARG A 120 -4.61 17.21 -21.19
CA ARG A 120 -3.97 16.01 -20.62
C ARG A 120 -2.69 16.35 -19.85
N ASN A 121 -2.30 15.45 -18.99
CA ASN A 121 -0.99 15.47 -18.35
C ASN A 121 0.01 14.63 -19.15
N VAL A 122 0.66 15.26 -20.13
CA VAL A 122 1.57 14.59 -21.07
C VAL A 122 2.74 13.89 -20.35
N THR A 123 3.17 14.40 -19.22
CA THR A 123 4.24 13.78 -18.41
C THR A 123 3.79 12.45 -17.83
N LEU A 124 2.59 12.39 -17.25
CA LEU A 124 2.03 11.13 -16.73
C LEU A 124 1.70 10.16 -17.87
N ASP A 125 1.16 10.66 -18.97
CA ASP A 125 0.85 9.84 -20.16
C ASP A 125 2.10 9.10 -20.68
N ARG A 126 3.24 9.79 -20.70
CA ARG A 126 4.52 9.18 -21.12
C ARG A 126 5.06 8.16 -20.11
N GLN A 127 4.81 8.39 -18.86
CA GLN A 127 5.21 7.44 -17.80
C GLN A 127 4.31 6.20 -17.77
N ASN A 128 3.10 6.29 -18.32
CA ASN A 128 2.10 5.23 -18.28
C ASN A 128 1.44 5.07 -19.67
N PRO A 129 2.20 4.70 -20.71
CA PRO A 129 1.69 4.64 -22.08
C PRO A 129 0.52 3.66 -22.24
N ASP A 130 0.47 2.58 -21.45
CA ASP A 130 -0.60 1.59 -21.52
C ASP A 130 -1.94 2.07 -20.94
N ILE A 131 -1.95 3.17 -20.19
CA ILE A 131 -3.20 3.83 -19.80
C ILE A 131 -3.91 4.44 -20.99
N LEU A 132 -3.15 4.98 -21.95
CA LEU A 132 -3.68 5.60 -23.17
C LEU A 132 -3.96 4.59 -24.27
N VAL A 133 -3.04 3.65 -24.47
CA VAL A 133 -3.11 2.64 -25.52
C VAL A 133 -2.86 1.26 -24.91
N PRO A 134 -3.85 0.70 -24.21
CA PRO A 134 -3.68 -0.60 -23.56
C PRO A 134 -3.39 -1.70 -24.58
N PRO A 135 -2.70 -2.78 -24.19
CA PRO A 135 -2.53 -3.97 -25.01
C PRO A 135 -3.87 -4.51 -25.50
N SER A 136 -3.88 -5.12 -26.68
CA SER A 136 -5.11 -5.72 -27.26
C SER A 136 -5.67 -6.87 -26.42
N THR A 137 -4.90 -7.37 -25.47
CA THR A 137 -5.29 -8.38 -24.48
C THR A 137 -6.02 -7.82 -23.27
N ASP A 138 -5.96 -6.50 -23.05
CA ASP A 138 -6.69 -5.87 -21.97
C ASP A 138 -8.19 -5.90 -22.26
N HIS A 139 -8.98 -6.32 -21.24
CA HIS A 139 -10.40 -6.48 -21.38
C HIS A 139 -11.12 -6.36 -20.03
N GLY A 140 -12.34 -5.82 -20.05
CA GLY A 140 -13.20 -5.74 -18.89
C GLY A 140 -12.90 -4.52 -17.98
N THR A 141 -13.21 -4.64 -16.71
CA THR A 141 -13.27 -3.51 -15.76
C THR A 141 -12.46 -3.75 -14.49
N LEU A 142 -11.28 -4.37 -14.60
CA LEU A 142 -10.40 -4.47 -13.43
C LEU A 142 -10.11 -3.07 -12.87
N PRO A 143 -10.16 -2.89 -11.55
CA PRO A 143 -9.88 -1.60 -10.92
C PRO A 143 -8.44 -1.16 -11.18
N ASN A 144 -8.11 0.08 -10.80
CA ASN A 144 -6.73 0.50 -10.76
C ASN A 144 -5.99 -0.29 -9.66
N LEU A 145 -4.88 -0.93 -10.06
CA LEU A 145 -4.02 -1.74 -9.17
C LEU A 145 -2.65 -1.08 -8.95
N ARG A 146 -2.52 0.20 -9.27
CA ARG A 146 -1.27 0.95 -9.17
C ARG A 146 -1.48 2.29 -8.46
N PHE A 147 -0.50 2.66 -7.63
CA PHE A 147 -0.36 4.00 -7.06
C PHE A 147 1.12 4.38 -6.96
N SER A 148 1.46 5.66 -6.90
CA SER A 148 2.85 6.11 -6.70
C SER A 148 3.00 6.85 -5.38
N PHE A 149 4.04 6.54 -4.60
CA PHE A 149 4.38 7.34 -3.44
C PHE A 149 4.70 8.81 -3.79
N SER A 150 5.03 9.09 -5.06
CA SER A 150 5.24 10.46 -5.54
C SER A 150 3.95 11.30 -5.55
N ASP A 151 2.80 10.64 -5.62
CA ASP A 151 1.47 11.30 -5.57
C ASP A 151 0.88 11.31 -4.14
N ALA A 152 1.55 10.66 -3.18
CA ALA A 152 1.10 10.64 -1.78
C ALA A 152 1.42 11.97 -1.07
N HIS A 153 0.53 12.38 -0.16
CA HIS A 153 0.79 13.50 0.72
C HIS A 153 2.04 13.26 1.57
N MET A 154 2.92 14.25 1.65
CA MET A 154 4.12 14.18 2.46
C MET A 154 3.96 15.00 3.73
N ARG A 155 4.05 14.35 4.89
CA ARG A 155 4.13 14.98 6.19
C ARG A 155 5.59 15.33 6.47
N LEU A 156 5.87 16.63 6.66
CA LEU A 156 7.21 17.14 6.96
C LEU A 156 7.34 17.41 8.45
N GLU A 157 8.42 16.88 9.05
CA GLU A 157 8.74 17.02 10.46
C GLU A 157 10.18 17.51 10.64
N SER A 158 10.52 17.98 11.84
CA SER A 158 11.87 18.54 12.11
C SER A 158 13.00 17.50 12.00
N GLY A 159 12.71 16.22 12.26
CA GLY A 159 13.66 15.10 12.19
C GLY A 159 13.59 14.30 10.89
N GLY A 160 12.70 14.61 9.95
CA GLY A 160 12.52 13.85 8.72
C GLY A 160 11.18 14.08 8.03
N TRP A 161 10.72 13.09 7.26
CA TRP A 161 9.41 13.13 6.61
C TRP A 161 8.83 11.73 6.46
N THR A 162 7.53 11.67 6.23
CA THR A 162 6.80 10.42 5.96
C THR A 162 5.71 10.66 4.92
N ARG A 163 5.33 9.59 4.21
CA ARG A 163 4.19 9.53 3.28
C ARG A 163 3.64 8.13 3.25
N GLN A 164 2.33 8.00 3.08
CA GLN A 164 1.67 6.70 3.18
C GLN A 164 0.84 6.39 1.94
N VAL A 165 0.67 5.10 1.67
CA VAL A 165 -0.26 4.52 0.68
C VAL A 165 -1.10 3.48 1.41
N THR A 166 -2.35 3.82 1.65
CA THR A 166 -3.33 3.02 2.39
C THR A 166 -4.52 2.71 1.49
N VAL A 167 -5.58 2.14 2.02
CA VAL A 167 -6.83 1.94 1.29
C VAL A 167 -7.44 3.26 0.78
N ARG A 168 -7.05 4.42 1.36
CA ARG A 168 -7.50 5.75 0.90
C ARG A 168 -6.89 6.13 -0.44
N GLU A 169 -5.60 5.85 -0.63
CA GLU A 169 -4.85 6.14 -1.86
C GLU A 169 -5.01 5.02 -2.89
N LEU A 170 -4.99 3.77 -2.46
CA LEU A 170 -5.15 2.58 -3.30
C LEU A 170 -6.32 1.74 -2.80
N GLY A 171 -7.54 2.05 -3.24
CA GLY A 171 -8.80 1.52 -2.72
C GLY A 171 -8.98 -0.01 -2.73
N VAL A 172 -8.12 -0.74 -3.45
CA VAL A 172 -8.07 -2.21 -3.48
C VAL A 172 -7.22 -2.79 -2.35
N SER A 173 -6.28 -2.03 -1.78
CA SER A 173 -5.32 -2.46 -0.76
C SER A 173 -5.94 -2.46 0.64
N LYS A 174 -6.85 -3.41 0.89
CA LYS A 174 -7.59 -3.51 2.17
C LYS A 174 -6.82 -4.22 3.27
N ASP A 175 -5.82 -5.01 2.91
CA ASP A 175 -5.12 -5.90 3.83
C ASP A 175 -3.76 -5.37 4.26
N ILE A 176 -3.16 -4.50 3.43
CA ILE A 176 -1.80 -3.98 3.60
C ILE A 176 -1.81 -2.48 3.33
N ALA A 177 -1.08 -1.73 4.15
CA ALA A 177 -0.70 -0.35 3.91
C ALA A 177 0.82 -0.22 3.88
N GLY A 178 1.33 0.74 3.10
CA GLY A 178 2.75 1.06 3.02
C GLY A 178 3.03 2.49 3.50
N VAL A 179 4.17 2.67 4.16
CA VAL A 179 4.68 3.99 4.57
C VAL A 179 6.12 4.10 4.11
N ASN A 180 6.45 5.15 3.38
CA ASN A 180 7.82 5.51 3.06
C ASN A 180 8.25 6.63 4.00
N MET A 181 9.27 6.37 4.80
CA MET A 181 9.76 7.30 5.82
C MET A 181 11.25 7.58 5.64
N ARG A 182 11.63 8.85 5.85
CA ARG A 182 13.01 9.29 5.93
C ARG A 182 13.27 9.94 7.28
N LEU A 183 14.36 9.54 7.92
CA LEU A 183 14.90 10.18 9.10
C LEU A 183 16.22 10.88 8.74
N ASN A 184 16.34 12.13 9.15
CA ASN A 184 17.61 12.88 9.05
C ASN A 184 18.67 12.24 9.96
N ALA A 185 19.92 12.69 9.87
CA ALA A 185 20.96 12.28 10.80
C ALA A 185 20.53 12.54 12.25
N GLY A 186 20.45 11.51 13.08
CA GLY A 186 19.93 11.58 14.44
C GLY A 186 18.42 11.74 14.56
N GLY A 187 17.67 11.88 13.46
CA GLY A 187 16.20 11.94 13.49
C GLY A 187 15.60 10.68 14.11
N VAL A 188 14.60 10.85 14.96
CA VAL A 188 13.95 9.78 15.70
C VAL A 188 12.47 9.75 15.37
N ARG A 189 11.98 8.59 14.90
CA ARG A 189 10.55 8.25 15.01
C ARG A 189 10.30 7.90 16.46
N GLU A 190 9.47 8.70 17.15
CA GLU A 190 9.36 8.65 18.61
C GLU A 190 8.97 7.24 19.13
N LEU A 191 9.13 7.04 20.43
CA LEU A 191 8.68 5.82 21.11
C LEU A 191 7.16 5.70 20.98
N HIS A 192 6.71 4.64 20.32
CA HIS A 192 5.30 4.48 19.96
C HIS A 192 4.93 3.00 19.83
N TRP A 193 3.64 2.74 19.66
CA TRP A 193 3.09 1.44 19.27
C TRP A 193 1.82 1.63 18.45
N HIS A 194 1.39 0.59 17.76
CA HIS A 194 0.18 0.58 16.94
C HIS A 194 -0.49 -0.80 16.95
N LYS A 195 -1.74 -0.87 16.49
CA LYS A 195 -2.55 -2.09 16.47
C LYS A 195 -2.10 -3.08 15.39
N ALA A 196 -1.63 -2.58 14.27
CA ALA A 196 -1.09 -3.40 13.18
C ALA A 196 0.33 -3.89 13.52
N ALA A 197 0.74 -5.02 12.97
CA ALA A 197 2.15 -5.39 12.93
C ALA A 197 2.88 -4.55 11.89
N GLU A 198 4.15 -4.23 12.15
CA GLU A 198 5.03 -3.49 11.25
C GLU A 198 6.10 -4.41 10.70
N TRP A 199 6.22 -4.45 9.38
CA TRP A 199 7.34 -5.04 8.67
C TRP A 199 8.07 -3.93 7.91
N ALA A 200 9.38 -4.04 7.77
CA ALA A 200 10.15 -2.99 7.12
C ALA A 200 11.30 -3.49 6.27
N TYR A 201 11.65 -2.68 5.25
CA TYR A 201 12.81 -2.85 4.39
C TYR A 201 13.63 -1.57 4.33
N MET A 202 14.94 -1.67 4.65
CA MET A 202 15.85 -0.53 4.60
C MET A 202 16.24 -0.21 3.15
N LEU A 203 15.84 0.97 2.68
CA LEU A 203 16.09 1.45 1.31
C LEU A 203 17.44 2.14 1.19
N ASN A 204 17.80 2.98 2.17
CA ASN A 204 19.03 3.76 2.15
C ASN A 204 19.52 4.09 3.57
N GLY A 205 20.82 4.17 3.75
CA GLY A 205 21.45 4.53 5.03
C GLY A 205 21.38 3.41 6.07
N THR A 206 21.41 3.80 7.34
CA THR A 206 21.36 2.90 8.50
C THR A 206 20.48 3.48 9.59
N ALA A 207 19.80 2.61 10.34
CA ALA A 207 18.96 3.00 11.47
C ALA A 207 19.22 2.12 12.68
N ARG A 208 19.09 2.70 13.88
CA ARG A 208 18.96 1.96 15.14
C ARG A 208 17.51 1.74 15.45
N ILE A 209 17.13 0.49 15.66
CA ILE A 209 15.79 0.09 16.03
C ILE A 209 15.78 -0.43 17.46
N THR A 210 14.77 -0.06 18.24
CA THR A 210 14.60 -0.52 19.62
C THR A 210 13.18 -1.05 19.84
N ALA A 211 13.03 -2.05 20.68
CA ALA A 211 11.71 -2.55 21.07
C ALA A 211 11.74 -3.24 22.42
N VAL A 212 10.58 -3.36 23.06
CA VAL A 212 10.41 -4.17 24.28
C VAL A 212 9.19 -5.06 24.10
N ASN A 213 9.37 -6.37 24.30
CA ASN A 213 8.25 -7.31 24.20
C ASN A 213 7.41 -7.40 25.49
N ALA A 214 6.28 -8.10 25.43
CA ALA A 214 5.36 -8.24 26.55
C ALA A 214 5.95 -8.97 27.78
N GLN A 215 7.08 -9.66 27.62
CA GLN A 215 7.82 -10.32 28.72
C GLN A 215 8.86 -9.39 29.38
N GLY A 216 8.97 -8.14 28.90
CA GLY A 216 9.98 -7.19 29.39
C GLY A 216 11.37 -7.43 28.81
N ASN A 217 11.51 -8.24 27.76
CA ASN A 217 12.77 -8.43 27.07
C ASN A 217 12.98 -7.30 26.07
N ASN A 218 14.20 -6.76 26.02
CA ASN A 218 14.52 -5.67 25.10
C ASN A 218 15.18 -6.14 23.81
N PHE A 219 15.07 -5.30 22.81
CA PHE A 219 15.72 -5.45 21.52
C PHE A 219 16.35 -4.12 21.10
N VAL A 220 17.60 -4.16 20.70
CA VAL A 220 18.32 -3.02 20.11
C VAL A 220 19.23 -3.57 19.03
N ASP A 221 19.11 -3.06 17.79
CA ASP A 221 19.96 -3.49 16.66
C ASP A 221 20.13 -2.35 15.65
N ASP A 222 21.22 -2.41 14.87
CA ASP A 222 21.49 -1.54 13.75
C ASP A 222 21.18 -2.28 12.44
N VAL A 223 20.32 -1.66 11.61
CA VAL A 223 19.88 -2.18 10.33
C VAL A 223 20.41 -1.29 9.18
N GLY A 224 20.87 -1.91 8.10
CA GLY A 224 21.40 -1.25 6.91
C GLY A 224 20.63 -1.62 5.65
N VAL A 225 21.06 -1.08 4.51
CA VAL A 225 20.40 -1.27 3.21
C VAL A 225 20.15 -2.76 2.91
N GLY A 226 18.89 -3.09 2.63
CA GLY A 226 18.44 -4.45 2.35
C GLY A 226 18.13 -5.30 3.58
N ASP A 227 18.35 -4.79 4.79
CA ASP A 227 17.92 -5.46 6.02
C ASP A 227 16.42 -5.26 6.25
N LEU A 228 15.84 -6.20 6.99
CA LEU A 228 14.45 -6.19 7.40
C LEU A 228 14.33 -6.02 8.92
N TRP A 229 13.19 -5.52 9.37
CA TRP A 229 12.74 -5.70 10.74
C TRP A 229 11.24 -5.99 10.79
N TYR A 230 10.80 -6.51 11.93
CA TYR A 230 9.41 -6.80 12.19
C TYR A 230 9.06 -6.54 13.64
N PHE A 231 8.09 -5.67 13.88
CA PHE A 231 7.51 -5.43 15.19
C PHE A 231 6.10 -6.02 15.26
N PRO A 232 5.86 -7.01 16.15
CA PRO A 232 4.51 -7.53 16.36
C PRO A 232 3.54 -6.44 16.79
N ALA A 233 2.26 -6.61 16.49
CA ALA A 233 1.19 -5.72 16.90
C ALA A 233 1.26 -5.38 18.41
N GLY A 234 1.14 -4.10 18.74
CA GLY A 234 1.14 -3.59 20.12
C GLY A 234 2.51 -3.54 20.82
N ILE A 235 3.60 -3.90 20.15
CA ILE A 235 4.95 -3.84 20.72
C ILE A 235 5.49 -2.42 20.64
N PRO A 236 5.88 -1.79 21.79
CA PRO A 236 6.49 -0.46 21.79
C PRO A 236 7.88 -0.50 21.17
N HIS A 237 8.17 0.48 20.32
CA HIS A 237 9.41 0.57 19.57
C HIS A 237 9.78 2.03 19.20
N SER A 238 10.99 2.21 18.69
CA SER A 238 11.48 3.45 18.11
C SER A 238 12.50 3.19 17.00
N ILE A 239 12.69 4.16 16.12
CA ILE A 239 13.63 4.09 15.02
C ILE A 239 14.44 5.39 14.99
N GLN A 240 15.76 5.31 14.90
CA GLN A 240 16.64 6.47 14.82
C GLN A 240 17.59 6.36 13.62
N GLY A 241 17.67 7.41 12.79
CA GLY A 241 18.63 7.51 11.70
C GLY A 241 20.07 7.67 12.19
N LEU A 242 20.99 6.81 11.71
CA LEU A 242 22.38 6.77 12.17
C LEU A 242 23.37 7.47 11.24
N GLY A 243 23.19 7.36 9.95
CA GLY A 243 24.15 7.89 8.97
C GLY A 243 24.23 9.42 8.96
N SER A 244 25.33 9.96 8.45
CA SER A 244 25.52 11.42 8.27
C SER A 244 24.47 12.05 7.35
N ASP A 245 23.85 11.26 6.48
CA ASP A 245 22.72 11.64 5.62
C ASP A 245 21.39 11.02 6.10
N GLY A 246 21.37 10.41 7.29
CA GLY A 246 20.19 9.73 7.82
C GLY A 246 19.88 8.41 7.12
N CYS A 247 18.60 8.05 7.05
CA CYS A 247 18.16 6.81 6.44
C CYS A 247 16.77 6.95 5.81
N GLU A 248 16.45 6.06 4.88
CA GLU A 248 15.13 5.94 4.26
C GLU A 248 14.72 4.48 4.22
N PHE A 249 13.47 4.21 4.55
CA PHE A 249 12.92 2.85 4.61
C PHE A 249 11.45 2.81 4.22
N LEU A 250 11.04 1.61 3.84
CA LEU A 250 9.65 1.25 3.61
C LEU A 250 9.14 0.50 4.85
N LEU A 251 8.03 0.95 5.41
CA LEU A 251 7.23 0.22 6.39
C LEU A 251 6.03 -0.40 5.69
N VAL A 252 5.65 -1.59 6.11
CA VAL A 252 4.46 -2.30 5.64
C VAL A 252 3.67 -2.78 6.85
N PHE A 253 2.39 -2.45 6.87
CA PHE A 253 1.46 -2.80 7.94
C PHE A 253 0.45 -3.84 7.45
N ASP A 254 0.12 -4.80 8.30
CA ASP A 254 -0.87 -5.85 8.01
C ASP A 254 -2.33 -5.37 8.18
N ASP A 255 -2.56 -4.09 7.90
CA ASP A 255 -3.86 -3.42 7.94
C ASP A 255 -3.92 -2.35 6.84
N GLY A 256 -4.77 -2.52 5.85
CA GLY A 256 -4.92 -1.56 4.75
C GLY A 256 -5.50 -0.22 5.17
N ASP A 257 -6.21 -0.18 6.30
CA ASP A 257 -6.76 1.05 6.89
C ASP A 257 -5.84 1.67 7.95
N PHE A 258 -4.57 1.26 7.96
CA PHE A 258 -3.55 1.85 8.82
C PHE A 258 -3.50 3.36 8.62
N ASP A 259 -3.37 4.09 9.73
CA ASP A 259 -3.26 5.55 9.74
C ASP A 259 -2.17 5.98 10.72
N GLU A 260 -1.15 6.66 10.21
CA GLU A 260 -0.06 7.17 11.04
C GLU A 260 -0.54 8.09 12.16
N ASP A 261 -1.62 8.83 11.94
CA ASP A 261 -2.20 9.72 12.95
C ASP A 261 -2.92 8.97 14.09
N ASN A 262 -3.20 7.67 13.91
CA ASN A 262 -3.78 6.78 14.93
C ASN A 262 -2.72 5.95 15.67
N THR A 263 -1.46 6.30 15.56
CA THR A 263 -0.35 5.69 16.31
C THR A 263 -0.39 6.16 17.77
N PHE A 264 -0.15 5.23 18.71
CA PHE A 264 -0.08 5.56 20.14
C PHE A 264 1.32 6.08 20.48
N LEU A 265 1.45 7.37 20.71
CA LEU A 265 2.70 8.06 21.02
C LEU A 265 2.90 8.14 22.55
N ILE A 266 4.13 7.89 23.02
CA ILE A 266 4.42 7.98 24.46
C ILE A 266 4.23 9.40 24.99
N SER A 267 4.64 10.40 24.21
CA SER A 267 4.50 11.81 24.57
C SER A 267 3.04 12.23 24.71
N ASP A 268 2.18 11.76 23.82
CA ASP A 268 0.75 12.01 23.87
C ASP A 268 0.10 11.34 25.08
N TRP A 269 0.49 10.10 25.38
CA TRP A 269 0.03 9.44 26.58
C TRP A 269 0.44 10.16 27.87
N PHE A 270 1.71 10.60 27.96
CA PHE A 270 2.16 11.40 29.10
C PHE A 270 1.36 12.71 29.26
N LYS A 271 1.02 13.37 28.15
CA LYS A 271 0.21 14.59 28.17
C LYS A 271 -1.21 14.37 28.70
N HIS A 272 -1.75 13.19 28.50
CA HIS A 272 -3.12 12.82 28.88
C HIS A 272 -3.20 12.02 30.21
N VAL A 273 -2.12 11.93 30.95
CA VAL A 273 -2.08 11.33 32.30
C VAL A 273 -1.83 12.41 33.35
N PRO A 274 -2.68 12.54 34.40
CA PRO A 274 -2.42 13.48 35.49
C PRO A 274 -1.04 13.26 36.12
N ASN A 275 -0.31 14.34 36.40
CA ASN A 275 1.05 14.26 36.97
C ASN A 275 1.10 13.50 38.30
N GLU A 276 0.02 13.50 39.07
CA GLU A 276 -0.09 12.72 40.33
C GLU A 276 -0.14 11.21 40.06
N VAL A 277 -0.71 10.79 38.93
CA VAL A 277 -0.74 9.39 38.48
C VAL A 277 0.65 8.97 38.00
N LEU A 278 1.32 9.82 37.21
CA LEU A 278 2.72 9.61 36.81
C LEU A 278 3.63 9.53 38.04
N SER A 279 3.46 10.46 38.98
CA SER A 279 4.19 10.47 40.26
C SER A 279 4.08 9.15 41.01
N LYS A 280 2.87 8.60 41.13
CA LYS A 280 2.65 7.29 41.79
C LYS A 280 3.31 6.14 41.02
N ASN A 281 3.19 6.15 39.70
CA ASN A 281 3.73 5.08 38.86
C ASN A 281 5.26 5.03 38.89
N PHE A 282 5.92 6.21 38.81
CA PHE A 282 7.38 6.31 38.78
C PHE A 282 8.04 6.49 40.15
N GLY A 283 7.29 6.75 41.19
CA GLY A 283 7.82 6.94 42.56
C GLY A 283 8.60 8.25 42.74
N VAL A 284 8.30 9.29 41.95
CA VAL A 284 8.96 10.61 41.98
C VAL A 284 7.95 11.75 42.10
N PRO A 285 8.34 12.94 42.60
CA PRO A 285 7.42 14.07 42.74
C PRO A 285 6.74 14.47 41.43
N ALA A 286 5.46 14.84 41.47
CA ALA A 286 4.67 15.22 40.32
C ALA A 286 5.27 16.37 39.47
N GLY A 287 5.97 17.31 40.12
CA GLY A 287 6.65 18.44 39.45
C GLY A 287 7.75 18.01 38.47
N ASN A 288 8.28 16.79 38.62
CA ASN A 288 9.33 16.27 37.69
C ASN A 288 8.79 16.03 36.28
N PHE A 289 7.49 15.99 36.09
CA PHE A 289 6.85 15.78 34.76
C PHE A 289 6.44 17.12 34.09
N GLY A 290 6.72 18.26 34.70
CA GLY A 290 6.38 19.58 34.19
C GLY A 290 7.15 20.03 32.93
N HIS A 291 8.20 19.30 32.54
CA HIS A 291 9.08 19.61 31.40
C HIS A 291 8.90 18.67 30.22
N THR A 292 7.87 17.79 30.24
CA THR A 292 7.56 16.95 29.08
C THR A 292 7.19 17.85 27.89
N PRO A 293 7.81 17.63 26.70
CA PRO A 293 7.57 18.48 25.53
C PRO A 293 6.14 18.31 24.99
N ASP A 294 5.75 19.23 24.09
CA ASP A 294 4.48 19.14 23.40
C ASP A 294 4.51 17.98 22.38
N PRO A 295 3.54 17.04 22.44
CA PRO A 295 3.48 15.90 21.52
C PRO A 295 3.47 16.28 20.03
N SER A 296 2.88 17.42 19.68
CA SER A 296 2.74 17.89 18.29
C SER A 296 4.06 18.09 17.55
N THR A 297 5.19 18.14 18.26
CA THR A 297 6.52 18.38 17.69
C THR A 297 7.40 17.13 17.72
N LEU A 298 6.91 15.99 18.18
CA LEU A 298 7.71 14.82 18.51
C LEU A 298 7.51 13.63 17.58
N TYR A 299 6.58 13.68 16.66
CA TYR A 299 6.29 12.55 15.76
C TYR A 299 7.54 12.02 15.05
N ILE A 300 8.34 12.91 14.43
CA ILE A 300 9.72 12.66 14.00
C ILE A 300 10.55 13.87 14.44
N PHE A 301 11.38 13.71 15.44
CA PHE A 301 12.14 14.80 16.05
C PHE A 301 13.66 14.61 15.91
N PRO A 302 14.47 15.69 15.89
CA PRO A 302 15.91 15.59 15.86
C PRO A 302 16.48 15.25 17.25
N ALA A 303 17.47 14.35 17.29
CA ALA A 303 18.25 14.02 18.46
C ALA A 303 19.73 13.89 18.09
N PRO A 304 20.65 13.91 19.07
CA PRO A 304 22.05 13.60 18.82
C PRO A 304 22.20 12.20 18.23
N LEU A 305 23.19 12.02 17.34
CA LEU A 305 23.57 10.69 16.88
C LEU A 305 23.99 9.83 18.08
N PRO A 306 23.46 8.60 18.18
CA PRO A 306 23.83 7.70 19.26
C PRO A 306 25.28 7.22 19.11
N GLY A 307 25.86 6.71 20.18
CA GLY A 307 27.15 6.05 20.17
C GLY A 307 27.12 4.69 19.46
N SER A 308 28.11 3.86 19.75
CA SER A 308 28.13 2.49 19.23
C SER A 308 26.94 1.68 19.76
N LEU A 309 26.52 0.66 19.02
CA LEU A 309 25.43 -0.25 19.46
C LEU A 309 25.69 -0.82 20.85
N ALA A 310 26.97 -1.04 21.21
CA ALA A 310 27.35 -1.56 22.53
C ALA A 310 27.04 -0.59 23.67
N THR A 311 27.09 0.73 23.44
CA THR A 311 26.77 1.75 24.45
C THR A 311 25.28 1.88 24.73
N ASP A 312 24.43 1.49 23.79
CA ASP A 312 22.98 1.56 23.93
C ASP A 312 22.36 0.27 24.47
N LYS A 313 23.19 -0.76 24.71
CA LYS A 313 22.72 -1.97 25.39
C LYS A 313 22.44 -1.66 26.86
N ILE A 314 21.21 -1.96 27.29
CA ILE A 314 20.77 -1.73 28.66
C ILE A 314 21.35 -2.80 29.58
N ALA A 315 22.18 -2.40 30.55
CA ALA A 315 22.77 -3.31 31.49
C ALA A 315 21.69 -4.04 32.31
N GLY A 316 21.79 -5.36 32.39
CA GLY A 316 20.83 -6.22 33.15
C GLY A 316 19.51 -6.49 32.38
N ALA A 317 19.30 -5.92 31.22
CA ALA A 317 18.12 -6.26 30.39
C ALA A 317 18.29 -7.65 29.76
N THR A 318 17.20 -8.42 29.72
CA THR A 318 17.15 -9.71 29.00
C THR A 318 16.83 -9.45 27.54
N PRO A 319 17.62 -9.96 26.57
CA PRO A 319 17.31 -9.78 25.17
C PRO A 319 16.12 -10.64 24.73
N VAL A 320 15.42 -10.23 23.67
CA VAL A 320 14.38 -11.05 23.04
C VAL A 320 14.95 -12.38 22.55
N GLN A 321 14.15 -13.44 22.61
CA GLN A 321 14.57 -14.78 22.17
C GLN A 321 14.70 -14.89 20.64
N GLN A 322 13.84 -14.19 19.90
CA GLN A 322 13.85 -14.12 18.44
C GLN A 322 14.17 -12.68 18.04
N SER A 323 15.18 -12.52 17.17
CA SER A 323 15.52 -11.21 16.63
C SER A 323 14.33 -10.59 15.91
N PHE A 324 14.11 -9.30 16.10
CA PHE A 324 13.16 -8.51 15.30
C PHE A 324 13.80 -7.95 14.04
N SER A 325 15.10 -8.19 13.77
CA SER A 325 15.79 -7.87 12.52
C SER A 325 16.18 -9.13 11.74
N HIS A 326 16.30 -9.00 10.42
CA HIS A 326 16.75 -10.07 9.53
C HIS A 326 17.64 -9.51 8.42
N LYS A 327 18.79 -10.15 8.21
CA LYS A 327 19.78 -9.77 7.19
C LYS A 327 19.45 -10.41 5.84
N LEU A 328 18.43 -9.91 5.13
CA LEU A 328 17.92 -10.51 3.90
C LEU A 328 19.01 -10.66 2.82
N MET A 329 19.89 -9.66 2.68
CA MET A 329 20.95 -9.70 1.67
C MET A 329 22.05 -10.73 1.97
N ALA A 330 22.18 -11.19 3.22
CA ALA A 330 23.06 -12.30 3.58
C ALA A 330 22.45 -13.68 3.29
N GLN A 331 21.16 -13.76 3.00
CA GLN A 331 20.48 -14.97 2.62
C GLN A 331 20.82 -15.36 1.17
N GLU A 332 21.15 -16.65 0.93
CA GLU A 332 21.35 -17.14 -0.44
C GLU A 332 20.06 -17.04 -1.25
N PRO A 333 20.08 -16.39 -2.42
CA PRO A 333 18.91 -16.27 -3.28
C PRO A 333 18.63 -17.55 -4.06
N ILE A 334 17.38 -17.73 -4.46
CA ILE A 334 17.01 -18.61 -5.56
C ILE A 334 17.54 -17.95 -6.84
N ARG A 335 18.46 -18.63 -7.55
CA ARG A 335 19.09 -18.10 -8.77
C ARG A 335 18.49 -18.74 -9.99
N THR A 336 18.21 -17.94 -11.00
CA THR A 336 17.80 -18.37 -12.33
C THR A 336 18.60 -17.62 -13.39
N LYS A 337 18.44 -17.99 -14.66
CA LYS A 337 19.07 -17.23 -15.76
C LYS A 337 18.49 -15.84 -15.94
N GLY A 338 17.24 -15.60 -15.48
CA GLY A 338 16.54 -14.32 -15.61
C GLY A 338 16.74 -13.39 -14.43
N GLY A 339 17.33 -13.85 -13.31
CA GLY A 339 17.49 -13.04 -12.12
C GLY A 339 17.50 -13.84 -10.84
N THR A 340 17.11 -13.20 -9.74
CA THR A 340 17.14 -13.81 -8.39
C THR A 340 15.85 -13.55 -7.63
N ALA A 341 15.54 -14.40 -6.63
CA ALA A 341 14.50 -14.17 -5.64
C ALA A 341 15.00 -14.53 -4.23
N ARG A 342 14.73 -13.70 -3.24
CA ARG A 342 14.96 -13.97 -1.81
C ARG A 342 13.63 -13.89 -1.07
N ILE A 343 13.25 -15.00 -0.44
CA ILE A 343 11.99 -15.10 0.29
C ILE A 343 12.26 -14.92 1.78
N ALA A 344 11.56 -14.01 2.43
CA ALA A 344 11.56 -13.79 3.86
C ALA A 344 10.16 -14.05 4.42
N ASP A 345 9.96 -15.22 4.94
CA ASP A 345 8.75 -15.62 5.66
C ASP A 345 9.09 -16.16 7.05
N SER A 346 8.11 -16.64 7.81
CA SER A 346 8.35 -17.10 9.19
C SER A 346 9.29 -18.31 9.30
N SER A 347 9.63 -18.99 8.22
CA SER A 347 10.59 -20.11 8.24
C SER A 347 12.05 -19.63 8.34
N VAL A 348 12.35 -18.45 7.80
CA VAL A 348 13.70 -17.83 7.83
C VAL A 348 13.76 -16.58 8.71
N PHE A 349 12.63 -15.88 8.88
CA PHE A 349 12.47 -14.75 9.77
C PHE A 349 11.35 -15.03 10.79
N PRO A 350 11.63 -15.80 11.86
CA PRO A 350 10.60 -16.33 12.76
C PRO A 350 9.77 -15.28 13.51
N ALA A 351 10.27 -14.06 13.67
CA ALA A 351 9.50 -12.96 14.26
C ALA A 351 8.33 -12.51 13.38
N SER A 352 8.47 -12.58 12.04
CA SER A 352 7.47 -12.11 11.08
C SER A 352 6.32 -13.13 10.96
N LYS A 353 5.28 -12.93 11.77
CA LYS A 353 4.14 -13.87 11.90
C LYS A 353 2.97 -13.55 11.00
N THR A 354 2.85 -12.32 10.54
CA THR A 354 1.68 -11.87 9.75
C THR A 354 2.06 -11.36 8.37
N ILE A 355 3.36 -11.14 8.11
CA ILE A 355 3.84 -10.63 6.83
C ILE A 355 4.96 -11.53 6.31
N ALA A 356 4.82 -11.99 5.07
CA ALA A 356 5.87 -12.61 4.28
C ALA A 356 6.22 -11.69 3.11
N ALA A 357 7.46 -11.77 2.61
CA ALA A 357 7.91 -10.99 1.47
C ALA A 357 8.87 -11.77 0.58
N ALA A 358 8.99 -11.35 -0.67
CA ALA A 358 10.05 -11.75 -1.58
C ALA A 358 10.72 -10.51 -2.18
N LEU A 359 12.04 -10.45 -2.16
CA LEU A 359 12.81 -9.50 -2.95
C LEU A 359 13.16 -10.16 -4.28
N VAL A 360 12.63 -9.61 -5.36
CA VAL A 360 12.80 -10.13 -6.72
C VAL A 360 13.69 -9.18 -7.52
N GLU A 361 14.68 -9.74 -8.19
CA GLU A 361 15.59 -9.05 -9.10
C GLU A 361 15.46 -9.69 -10.48
N VAL A 362 15.17 -8.87 -11.51
CA VAL A 362 14.93 -9.35 -12.87
C VAL A 362 15.88 -8.64 -13.82
N GLU A 363 16.65 -9.41 -14.61
CA GLU A 363 17.54 -8.87 -15.63
C GLU A 363 16.73 -8.22 -16.78
N PRO A 364 17.33 -7.29 -17.56
CA PRO A 364 16.66 -6.62 -18.68
C PRO A 364 16.01 -7.63 -19.66
N GLY A 365 14.73 -7.39 -20.00
CA GLY A 365 13.92 -8.24 -20.86
C GLY A 365 13.49 -9.57 -20.24
N GLY A 366 13.93 -9.89 -19.00
CA GLY A 366 13.42 -11.02 -18.23
C GLY A 366 12.09 -10.69 -17.57
N MET A 367 11.50 -11.68 -16.90
CA MET A 367 10.24 -11.50 -16.18
C MET A 367 10.12 -12.41 -14.97
N ARG A 368 9.41 -11.98 -13.96
CA ARG A 368 8.76 -12.83 -12.97
C ARG A 368 7.72 -13.64 -13.73
N GLU A 369 7.80 -14.98 -13.62
CA GLU A 369 6.99 -15.88 -14.46
C GLU A 369 5.47 -15.65 -14.28
N LEU A 370 4.67 -16.20 -15.20
CA LEU A 370 3.21 -16.28 -15.06
C LEU A 370 2.84 -17.16 -13.87
N HIS A 371 2.22 -16.57 -12.85
CA HIS A 371 1.90 -17.24 -11.59
C HIS A 371 0.69 -16.58 -10.88
N TRP A 372 0.27 -17.16 -9.77
CA TRP A 372 -0.67 -16.55 -8.82
C TRP A 372 -0.37 -17.00 -7.40
N HIS A 373 -0.88 -16.24 -6.42
CA HIS A 373 -0.74 -16.58 -5.01
C HIS A 373 -2.02 -17.24 -4.49
N PRO A 374 -1.93 -18.49 -3.97
CA PRO A 374 -3.09 -19.27 -3.57
C PRO A 374 -3.54 -19.02 -2.12
N ASN A 375 -2.93 -18.09 -1.40
CA ASN A 375 -3.15 -17.90 0.03
C ASN A 375 -3.52 -16.46 0.43
N THR A 376 -3.20 -15.43 -0.38
CA THR A 376 -3.45 -14.03 -0.01
C THR A 376 -3.34 -13.10 -1.22
N ASN A 377 -3.72 -11.83 -1.03
CA ASN A 377 -3.40 -10.76 -1.96
C ASN A 377 -1.90 -10.49 -1.95
N GLU A 378 -1.39 -9.88 -3.02
CA GLU A 378 -0.02 -9.41 -3.13
C GLU A 378 -0.01 -7.88 -3.16
N TRP A 379 0.86 -7.26 -2.35
CA TRP A 379 1.22 -5.86 -2.40
C TRP A 379 2.66 -5.74 -2.90
N GLN A 380 2.93 -4.81 -3.80
CA GLN A 380 4.24 -4.64 -4.43
C GLN A 380 4.82 -3.26 -4.15
N TYR A 381 6.15 -3.19 -4.04
CA TYR A 381 6.89 -1.93 -4.03
C TYR A 381 8.08 -2.02 -4.97
N TYR A 382 8.14 -1.10 -5.93
CA TYR A 382 9.19 -1.05 -6.94
C TYR A 382 10.36 -0.19 -6.43
N ILE A 383 11.53 -0.82 -6.25
CA ILE A 383 12.73 -0.17 -5.69
C ILE A 383 13.57 0.45 -6.80
N GLN A 384 13.68 -0.22 -7.95
CA GLN A 384 14.56 0.18 -9.05
C GLN A 384 14.05 -0.39 -10.37
N GLY A 385 14.30 0.35 -11.47
CA GLY A 385 14.02 -0.09 -12.83
C GLY A 385 12.62 0.26 -13.31
N GLU A 386 12.22 -0.35 -14.42
CA GLU A 386 10.93 -0.17 -15.08
C GLU A 386 10.28 -1.54 -15.30
N ALA A 387 9.00 -1.64 -15.01
CA ALA A 387 8.30 -2.91 -15.08
C ALA A 387 6.94 -2.76 -15.77
N ARG A 388 6.49 -3.86 -16.36
CA ARG A 388 5.13 -4.05 -16.84
C ARG A 388 4.50 -5.24 -16.16
N MET A 389 3.34 -5.06 -15.56
CA MET A 389 2.55 -6.13 -14.96
C MET A 389 1.26 -6.32 -15.74
N GLY A 390 0.99 -7.53 -16.20
CA GLY A 390 -0.32 -7.93 -16.68
C GLY A 390 -1.05 -8.74 -15.61
N VAL A 391 -2.31 -8.39 -15.33
CA VAL A 391 -3.15 -9.10 -14.35
C VAL A 391 -4.37 -9.65 -15.05
N PHE A 392 -4.66 -10.94 -14.81
CA PHE A 392 -5.81 -11.65 -15.31
C PHE A 392 -6.80 -11.94 -14.18
N GLY A 393 -8.04 -11.47 -14.35
CA GLY A 393 -9.17 -11.76 -13.48
C GLY A 393 -10.15 -12.76 -14.11
N ALA A 394 -11.04 -13.31 -13.31
CA ALA A 394 -12.10 -14.19 -13.79
C ALA A 394 -12.98 -13.50 -14.86
N SER A 395 -13.68 -14.29 -15.65
CA SER A 395 -14.58 -13.81 -16.73
C SER A 395 -13.86 -13.04 -17.85
N GLY A 396 -12.59 -13.38 -18.13
CA GLY A 396 -11.82 -12.80 -19.21
C GLY A 396 -11.36 -11.36 -18.97
N GLN A 397 -11.42 -10.87 -17.74
CA GLN A 397 -10.91 -9.53 -17.43
C GLN A 397 -9.38 -9.57 -17.37
N ALA A 398 -8.75 -8.60 -18.01
CA ALA A 398 -7.30 -8.43 -17.99
C ALA A 398 -6.95 -6.95 -18.07
N ARG A 399 -5.89 -6.53 -17.37
CA ARG A 399 -5.39 -5.16 -17.41
C ARG A 399 -3.88 -5.12 -17.21
N THR A 400 -3.25 -4.20 -17.93
CA THR A 400 -1.81 -3.96 -17.89
C THR A 400 -1.49 -2.66 -17.16
N PHE A 401 -0.37 -2.67 -16.44
CA PHE A 401 0.13 -1.52 -15.66
C PHE A 401 1.64 -1.41 -15.84
N ASP A 402 2.14 -0.17 -15.98
CA ASP A 402 3.56 0.13 -15.98
C ASP A 402 3.98 0.73 -14.64
N PHE A 403 5.17 0.34 -14.16
CA PHE A 403 5.72 0.73 -12.86
C PHE A 403 7.13 1.26 -12.98
N ARG A 404 7.48 2.13 -12.03
CA ARG A 404 8.82 2.68 -11.82
C ARG A 404 9.17 2.67 -10.34
N ALA A 405 10.43 3.00 -10.02
CA ALA A 405 10.86 3.14 -8.64
C ALA A 405 9.96 4.11 -7.85
N GLY A 406 9.53 3.70 -6.67
CA GLY A 406 8.59 4.43 -5.82
C GLY A 406 7.11 4.14 -6.08
N ASP A 407 6.79 3.30 -7.07
CA ASP A 407 5.42 2.87 -7.33
C ASP A 407 5.02 1.68 -6.46
N VAL A 408 3.73 1.57 -6.23
CA VAL A 408 3.04 0.49 -5.52
C VAL A 408 2.14 -0.26 -6.50
N GLY A 409 2.25 -1.57 -6.50
CA GLY A 409 1.35 -2.48 -7.22
C GLY A 409 0.48 -3.29 -6.25
N TYR A 410 -0.62 -3.82 -6.76
CA TYR A 410 -1.49 -4.72 -6.02
C TYR A 410 -2.07 -5.79 -6.93
N VAL A 411 -2.03 -7.03 -6.48
CA VAL A 411 -2.67 -8.15 -7.17
C VAL A 411 -3.68 -8.80 -6.22
N PRO A 412 -4.97 -8.75 -6.55
CA PRO A 412 -5.99 -9.44 -5.75
C PRO A 412 -5.76 -10.95 -5.71
N PHE A 413 -6.18 -11.56 -4.62
CA PHE A 413 -6.07 -12.99 -4.34
C PHE A 413 -6.42 -13.88 -5.54
N ALA A 414 -5.55 -14.84 -5.82
CA ALA A 414 -5.68 -15.84 -6.87
C ALA A 414 -5.73 -15.30 -8.31
N MET A 415 -5.51 -14.00 -8.55
CA MET A 415 -5.41 -13.48 -9.93
C MET A 415 -4.08 -13.83 -10.55
N GLY A 416 -4.11 -14.40 -11.76
CA GLY A 416 -2.91 -14.71 -12.55
C GLY A 416 -2.20 -13.43 -12.99
N HIS A 417 -0.86 -13.37 -12.87
CA HIS A 417 -0.09 -12.20 -13.28
C HIS A 417 1.35 -12.54 -13.65
N TYR A 418 2.03 -11.55 -14.20
CA TYR A 418 3.46 -11.57 -14.50
C TYR A 418 4.02 -10.15 -14.32
N ILE A 419 5.31 -10.03 -14.07
CA ILE A 419 6.03 -8.75 -14.04
C ILE A 419 7.24 -8.84 -14.97
N GLU A 420 7.24 -8.08 -16.06
CA GLU A 420 8.31 -8.01 -17.05
C GLU A 420 9.22 -6.81 -16.77
N ASN A 421 10.53 -6.98 -16.85
CA ASN A 421 11.47 -5.87 -16.87
C ASN A 421 11.49 -5.25 -18.28
N THR A 422 10.88 -4.10 -18.42
CA THR A 422 10.82 -3.33 -19.69
C THR A 422 11.95 -2.31 -19.84
N GLY A 423 12.77 -2.13 -18.79
CA GLY A 423 13.88 -1.21 -18.75
C GLY A 423 15.19 -1.79 -19.28
N ALA A 424 16.20 -0.92 -19.40
CA ALA A 424 17.55 -1.31 -19.80
C ALA A 424 18.47 -1.69 -18.62
N THR A 425 17.97 -1.58 -17.39
CA THR A 425 18.70 -1.91 -16.15
C THR A 425 17.96 -3.00 -15.39
N GLN A 426 18.62 -3.60 -14.41
CA GLN A 426 17.99 -4.58 -13.53
C GLN A 426 16.76 -3.96 -12.83
N LEU A 427 15.64 -4.67 -12.89
CA LEU A 427 14.46 -4.39 -12.10
C LEU A 427 14.61 -5.03 -10.72
N ARG A 428 14.26 -4.27 -9.66
CA ARG A 428 14.21 -4.76 -8.29
C ARG A 428 12.91 -4.32 -7.63
N PHE A 429 12.18 -5.26 -7.05
CA PHE A 429 10.92 -4.97 -6.37
C PHE A 429 10.66 -5.96 -5.24
N LEU A 430 9.79 -5.57 -4.32
CA LEU A 430 9.27 -6.40 -3.24
C LEU A 430 7.87 -6.90 -3.59
N GLU A 431 7.63 -8.17 -3.39
CA GLU A 431 6.33 -8.81 -3.25
C GLU A 431 6.06 -8.97 -1.76
N VAL A 432 4.96 -8.43 -1.23
CA VAL A 432 4.62 -8.47 0.20
C VAL A 432 3.22 -9.03 0.40
N PHE A 433 3.09 -9.89 1.40
CA PHE A 433 1.91 -10.73 1.61
C PHE A 433 1.47 -10.67 3.07
N LYS A 434 0.18 -10.44 3.30
CA LYS A 434 -0.41 -10.65 4.64
C LYS A 434 -0.57 -12.14 4.91
N SER A 435 0.54 -12.77 5.26
CA SER A 435 0.66 -14.21 5.52
C SER A 435 1.93 -14.47 6.32
N ASN A 436 2.00 -15.58 7.04
CA ASN A 436 3.22 -16.03 7.70
C ASN A 436 4.16 -16.84 6.79
N TYR A 437 3.73 -17.16 5.57
CA TYR A 437 4.53 -17.91 4.60
C TYR A 437 4.27 -17.42 3.17
N PHE A 438 5.29 -17.56 2.34
CA PHE A 438 5.24 -17.31 0.91
C PHE A 438 4.68 -18.51 0.17
N ALA A 439 3.73 -18.29 -0.75
CA ALA A 439 3.25 -19.36 -1.65
C ALA A 439 2.89 -18.76 -3.01
N ASP A 440 3.30 -19.44 -4.07
CA ASP A 440 2.89 -19.15 -5.43
C ASP A 440 2.73 -20.42 -6.27
N VAL A 441 1.89 -20.38 -7.27
CA VAL A 441 1.67 -21.46 -8.25
C VAL A 441 2.10 -20.96 -9.63
N SER A 442 3.09 -21.64 -10.20
CA SER A 442 3.58 -21.38 -11.56
C SER A 442 2.63 -21.95 -12.61
N LEU A 443 2.25 -21.16 -13.59
CA LEU A 443 1.43 -21.61 -14.73
C LEU A 443 2.17 -22.71 -15.53
N ASN A 444 3.44 -22.51 -15.82
CA ASN A 444 4.26 -23.49 -16.55
C ASN A 444 4.37 -24.83 -15.82
N GLN A 445 4.69 -24.77 -14.50
CA GLN A 445 4.79 -25.96 -13.68
C GLN A 445 3.44 -26.69 -13.54
N TRP A 446 2.35 -25.97 -13.40
CA TRP A 446 1.02 -26.56 -13.33
C TRP A 446 0.71 -27.36 -14.60
N MET A 447 0.91 -26.79 -15.79
CA MET A 447 0.73 -27.50 -17.05
C MET A 447 1.66 -28.71 -17.15
N ALA A 448 2.94 -28.58 -16.76
CA ALA A 448 3.91 -29.66 -16.81
C ALA A 448 3.61 -30.86 -15.89
N LEU A 449 2.84 -30.61 -14.82
CA LEU A 449 2.44 -31.63 -13.83
C LEU A 449 0.98 -32.09 -14.00
N THR A 450 0.30 -31.61 -15.04
CA THR A 450 -1.01 -32.09 -15.47
C THR A 450 -0.83 -33.15 -16.57
N PRO A 451 -1.66 -34.22 -16.65
CA PRO A 451 -1.55 -35.16 -17.73
C PRO A 451 -1.46 -34.51 -19.10
N PRO A 452 -0.43 -34.78 -19.92
CA PRO A 452 -0.20 -34.06 -21.18
C PRO A 452 -1.37 -34.09 -22.13
N GLU A 453 -2.06 -35.25 -22.23
CA GLU A 453 -3.22 -35.44 -23.10
C GLU A 453 -4.39 -34.49 -22.69
N LEU A 454 -4.51 -34.21 -21.39
CA LEU A 454 -5.50 -33.25 -20.89
C LEU A 454 -5.16 -31.81 -21.27
N VAL A 455 -3.88 -31.42 -21.10
CA VAL A 455 -3.41 -30.09 -21.49
C VAL A 455 -3.57 -29.85 -22.98
N GLU A 456 -3.16 -30.84 -23.80
CA GLU A 456 -3.24 -30.80 -25.26
C GLU A 456 -4.71 -30.76 -25.74
N ALA A 457 -5.58 -31.57 -25.16
CA ALA A 457 -7.01 -31.58 -25.50
C ALA A 457 -7.69 -30.25 -25.16
N HIS A 458 -7.29 -29.59 -24.06
CA HIS A 458 -7.87 -28.34 -23.60
C HIS A 458 -7.35 -27.13 -24.37
N LEU A 459 -6.02 -26.95 -24.46
CA LEU A 459 -5.39 -25.75 -25.00
C LEU A 459 -4.93 -25.89 -26.44
N LYS A 460 -4.88 -27.12 -26.97
CA LYS A 460 -4.40 -27.45 -28.34
C LYS A 460 -3.06 -26.83 -28.65
N LEU A 461 -2.16 -26.86 -27.70
CA LEU A 461 -0.80 -26.36 -27.83
C LEU A 461 -0.02 -27.24 -28.82
N ASP A 462 0.87 -26.62 -29.57
CA ASP A 462 1.76 -27.37 -30.44
C ASP A 462 2.81 -28.16 -29.63
N GLN A 463 3.44 -29.12 -30.29
CA GLN A 463 4.43 -29.99 -29.67
C GLN A 463 5.67 -29.26 -29.14
N GLN A 464 6.03 -28.12 -29.73
CA GLN A 464 7.15 -27.33 -29.26
C GLN A 464 6.83 -26.68 -27.91
N VAL A 465 5.63 -26.15 -27.70
CA VAL A 465 5.18 -25.61 -26.42
C VAL A 465 5.08 -26.74 -25.38
N MET A 466 4.48 -27.88 -25.76
CA MET A 466 4.37 -29.04 -24.87
C MET A 466 5.74 -29.54 -24.39
N ALA A 467 6.75 -29.61 -25.30
CA ALA A 467 8.11 -30.01 -24.99
C ALA A 467 8.86 -28.98 -24.11
N ALA A 468 8.46 -27.71 -24.11
CA ALA A 468 9.06 -26.63 -23.33
C ALA A 468 8.52 -26.53 -21.89
N LEU A 469 7.48 -27.31 -21.55
CA LEU A 469 6.92 -27.32 -20.20
C LEU A 469 7.92 -27.87 -19.17
N ARG A 470 8.05 -27.16 -18.05
CA ARG A 470 9.05 -27.46 -17.01
C ARG A 470 8.38 -27.91 -15.72
N LYS A 471 8.76 -29.09 -15.24
CA LYS A 471 8.29 -29.63 -13.95
C LYS A 471 8.87 -28.89 -12.74
N GLN A 472 9.95 -28.15 -12.93
CA GLN A 472 10.56 -27.32 -11.89
C GLN A 472 10.21 -25.87 -12.12
N LYS A 473 9.79 -25.19 -11.05
CA LYS A 473 9.50 -23.76 -11.07
C LYS A 473 10.76 -22.95 -11.36
N SER A 474 10.62 -21.92 -12.17
CA SER A 474 11.65 -20.92 -12.43
C SER A 474 11.03 -19.54 -12.12
N PRO A 475 11.14 -19.04 -10.89
CA PRO A 475 10.42 -17.84 -10.47
C PRO A 475 10.75 -16.62 -11.32
N VAL A 476 11.97 -16.55 -11.87
CA VAL A 476 12.37 -15.49 -12.81
C VAL A 476 12.90 -16.15 -14.09
N VAL A 477 12.33 -15.78 -15.22
CA VAL A 477 12.74 -16.29 -16.53
C VAL A 477 13.51 -15.22 -17.31
N PRO A 478 14.53 -15.62 -18.12
CA PRO A 478 15.33 -14.66 -18.89
C PRO A 478 14.51 -14.07 -20.06
N ALA A 479 15.05 -13.04 -20.68
CA ALA A 479 14.60 -12.59 -21.98
C ALA A 479 14.49 -13.77 -22.93
N GLY A 480 13.36 -13.90 -23.63
CA GLY A 480 13.18 -14.90 -24.67
C GLY A 480 14.23 -14.70 -25.77
N GLU A 481 14.79 -15.78 -26.31
CA GLU A 481 15.48 -15.69 -27.58
C GLU A 481 14.42 -15.21 -28.59
N THR A 482 14.45 -13.93 -28.95
CA THR A 482 13.67 -13.44 -30.10
C THR A 482 14.25 -14.19 -31.28
N SER A 483 13.50 -15.16 -31.80
CA SER A 483 13.78 -15.70 -33.13
C SER A 483 13.78 -14.49 -34.07
N SER A 484 14.99 -14.04 -34.43
CA SER A 484 15.16 -13.10 -35.52
C SER A 484 14.55 -13.73 -36.76
N GLY A 485 13.31 -13.36 -37.03
CA GLY A 485 12.63 -13.65 -38.26
C GLY A 485 12.97 -12.62 -39.32
#